data_cd7b6d9a59b9e80c5d85d151102dc771
#
_entry.id   cd7b6d9a59b9e80c5d85d151102dc771
#
_cell.length_a   1.000
_cell.length_b   1.000
_cell.length_c   1.000
_cell.angle_alpha   90.00
_cell.angle_beta   90.00
_cell.angle_gamma   90.00
#
_symmetry.space_group_name_H-M   'P 1'
#
loop_
_entity.id
_entity.type
_entity.pdbx_description
1 polymer ?
#
loop_
_entity_poly.entity_id
_entity_poly.type
_entity_poly.pdbx_seq_one_letter_code
_entity_poly.pdbx_strand_id
1 'polypeptide(L)'
;MRTVDVSDVKKNSRRADADLLAWWREARFGLFIHWGLYAVHAGVWRGKPVPYIGEWMMFREKIPVATYEKFAPRFNPQHFDAKAWVQLAKDAGQRYLVITSKHHDGFAMYDSASNPYNVVKRTPFARDPMKELARECRKQGIKFCFYYSQDLDWHHPDGAWNTWDFDEKQKQPERYLKEKVFPQLRELLTNYGPIGMIWFDTPLTLSKAQSARIRRFVKKLQPQCLVSGRIGHGLGDYSLPRDNFLPPARLSGDWETCATLNHTWGFKRHDHAWKSAENLIATLVDLVSKGVNYLLNIGPDADGVVPAPSAQRLRAVGAWLKVNGTAIYGSSPSPFPYEFDWGRITTKGNTLYFHFFKKPNRHFRLHGLNTAVKSIAPLADRKKRFTFNERTDPATGTPILEVDFKGFKATKPVTVIAVQLNAAPVVEPLTLQQPDDSLTLIGPMARVGSDAKQPEMRMGGNGLTENWRNAKDWLEWQFTVLTPGTYDVTVVTTHQHLEPWSGGHTLRLTCDGQNLKRITKREAILPGLRSEYFPQIATRFGKLTFARAGTQTLRLQPTRMNLKKSGKTLFSDGGMQFCEIQLKPVSPQA
;
A
#
# COMPACT_ATOMS: atom_id res chain seq x y z
N MET A 1 -26.29 6.65 41.88
CA MET A 1 -26.03 6.14 40.52
C MET A 1 -24.73 6.78 40.02
N ARG A 2 -23.64 6.01 39.93
CA ARG A 2 -22.38 6.51 39.40
C ARG A 2 -22.48 6.48 37.89
N THR A 3 -22.37 7.62 37.24
CA THR A 3 -22.26 7.76 35.79
C THR A 3 -20.91 7.13 35.36
N VAL A 4 -20.96 6.06 34.57
CA VAL A 4 -19.80 5.46 33.95
C VAL A 4 -19.33 6.42 32.84
N ASP A 5 -18.11 6.92 32.98
CA ASP A 5 -17.50 7.83 32.01
C ASP A 5 -17.24 7.10 30.68
N VAL A 6 -17.92 7.53 29.63
CA VAL A 6 -17.81 6.96 28.26
C VAL A 6 -16.38 7.09 27.70
N SER A 7 -15.54 7.98 28.27
CA SER A 7 -14.14 8.15 27.89
C SER A 7 -13.27 6.96 28.29
N ASP A 8 -13.58 6.29 29.40
CA ASP A 8 -12.83 5.12 29.90
C ASP A 8 -13.15 3.84 29.11
N VAL A 9 -14.37 3.70 28.59
CA VAL A 9 -14.76 2.59 27.72
C VAL A 9 -14.04 2.70 26.37
N LYS A 10 -13.87 3.92 25.82
CA LYS A 10 -13.10 4.13 24.58
C LYS A 10 -11.59 3.95 24.76
N LYS A 11 -11.03 4.30 25.92
CA LYS A 11 -9.60 4.07 26.22
C LYS A 11 -9.28 2.60 26.42
N ASN A 12 -10.14 1.83 27.05
CA ASN A 12 -9.95 0.39 27.25
C ASN A 12 -10.10 -0.42 25.95
N SER A 13 -11.04 -0.06 25.06
CA SER A 13 -11.15 -0.69 23.74
C SER A 13 -9.92 -0.41 22.87
N ARG A 14 -9.40 0.81 22.87
CA ARG A 14 -8.17 1.17 22.11
C ARG A 14 -6.90 0.48 22.61
N ARG A 15 -6.80 0.17 23.89
CA ARG A 15 -5.65 -0.57 24.46
C ARG A 15 -5.68 -2.05 24.10
N ALA A 16 -6.85 -2.69 24.14
CA ALA A 16 -7.03 -4.08 23.72
C ALA A 16 -6.76 -4.25 22.22
N ASP A 17 -7.23 -3.31 21.38
CA ASP A 17 -6.98 -3.31 19.93
C ASP A 17 -5.50 -3.06 19.59
N ALA A 18 -4.77 -2.30 20.41
CA ALA A 18 -3.34 -2.05 20.23
C ALA A 18 -2.50 -3.32 20.42
N ASP A 19 -2.85 -4.16 21.39
CA ASP A 19 -2.17 -5.43 21.63
C ASP A 19 -2.46 -6.46 20.53
N LEU A 20 -3.66 -6.43 19.97
CA LEU A 20 -4.08 -7.33 18.89
C LEU A 20 -3.24 -7.15 17.61
N LEU A 21 -2.85 -5.91 17.28
CA LEU A 21 -2.07 -5.56 16.11
C LEU A 21 -0.55 -5.62 16.33
N ALA A 22 -0.07 -5.88 17.55
CA ALA A 22 1.35 -5.81 17.88
C ALA A 22 2.19 -6.73 16.98
N TRP A 23 1.80 -7.99 16.83
CA TRP A 23 2.51 -8.95 15.98
C TRP A 23 2.56 -8.52 14.52
N TRP A 24 1.48 -7.91 14.02
CA TRP A 24 1.34 -7.47 12.64
C TRP A 24 2.16 -6.21 12.35
N ARG A 25 2.21 -5.26 13.31
CA ARG A 25 3.12 -4.10 13.24
C ARG A 25 4.58 -4.52 13.28
N GLU A 26 4.93 -5.51 14.11
CA GLU A 26 6.28 -6.07 14.16
C GLU A 26 6.64 -6.78 12.84
N ALA A 27 5.70 -7.45 12.20
CA ALA A 27 5.92 -8.24 10.99
C ALA A 27 6.34 -7.41 9.78
N ARG A 28 5.70 -6.29 9.51
CA ARG A 28 5.93 -5.36 8.38
C ARG A 28 5.85 -5.95 6.98
N PHE A 29 6.15 -7.24 6.78
CA PHE A 29 6.25 -7.87 5.47
C PHE A 29 5.57 -9.25 5.46
N GLY A 30 4.62 -9.45 4.55
CA GLY A 30 3.85 -10.69 4.37
C GLY A 30 3.89 -11.21 2.93
N LEU A 31 3.62 -12.52 2.79
CA LEU A 31 3.38 -13.17 1.50
C LEU A 31 1.89 -13.25 1.24
N PHE A 32 1.46 -12.81 0.05
CA PHE A 32 0.14 -13.07 -0.49
C PHE A 32 0.21 -14.16 -1.55
N ILE A 33 -0.74 -15.08 -1.59
CA ILE A 33 -0.81 -16.13 -2.61
C ILE A 33 -2.20 -16.13 -3.23
N HIS A 34 -2.27 -15.83 -4.53
CA HIS A 34 -3.49 -16.01 -5.31
C HIS A 34 -3.38 -17.31 -6.11
N TRP A 35 -4.14 -18.31 -5.69
CA TRP A 35 -4.13 -19.63 -6.29
C TRP A 35 -5.52 -20.26 -6.30
N GLY A 36 -5.95 -20.78 -7.44
CA GLY A 36 -7.29 -21.32 -7.64
C GLY A 36 -7.49 -21.86 -9.06
N LEU A 37 -8.74 -22.18 -9.43
CA LEU A 37 -9.08 -22.74 -10.74
C LEU A 37 -8.66 -21.85 -11.93
N TYR A 38 -8.57 -20.54 -11.74
CA TYR A 38 -8.11 -19.61 -12.76
C TYR A 38 -6.66 -19.89 -13.23
N ALA A 39 -5.85 -20.58 -12.42
CA ALA A 39 -4.50 -20.99 -12.80
C ALA A 39 -4.50 -22.04 -13.93
N VAL A 40 -5.58 -22.84 -14.09
CA VAL A 40 -5.69 -23.86 -15.15
C VAL A 40 -5.60 -23.25 -16.54
N HIS A 41 -6.25 -22.12 -16.75
CA HIS A 41 -6.21 -21.40 -18.02
C HIS A 41 -5.09 -20.37 -18.12
N ALA A 42 -4.45 -20.04 -17.00
CA ALA A 42 -3.28 -19.18 -16.97
C ALA A 42 -3.48 -17.86 -17.75
N GLY A 43 -4.65 -17.22 -17.59
CA GLY A 43 -5.01 -15.98 -18.27
C GLY A 43 -5.23 -16.11 -19.79
N VAL A 44 -5.58 -17.29 -20.29
CA VAL A 44 -5.91 -17.52 -21.71
C VAL A 44 -7.31 -18.08 -21.81
N TRP A 45 -8.15 -17.48 -22.64
CA TRP A 45 -9.50 -17.96 -22.94
C TRP A 45 -9.71 -18.09 -24.45
N ARG A 46 -10.20 -19.26 -24.92
CA ARG A 46 -10.42 -19.56 -26.34
C ARG A 46 -9.21 -19.18 -27.23
N GLY A 47 -8.00 -19.52 -26.76
CA GLY A 47 -6.74 -19.25 -27.46
C GLY A 47 -6.25 -17.80 -27.42
N LYS A 48 -6.96 -16.88 -26.74
CA LYS A 48 -6.59 -15.45 -26.63
C LYS A 48 -6.22 -15.08 -25.20
N PRO A 49 -5.18 -14.23 -24.98
CA PRO A 49 -4.90 -13.68 -23.67
C PRO A 49 -6.09 -12.87 -23.15
N VAL A 50 -6.51 -13.16 -21.92
CA VAL A 50 -7.53 -12.38 -21.22
C VAL A 50 -6.96 -11.00 -20.88
N PRO A 51 -7.67 -9.91 -21.12
CA PRO A 51 -7.21 -8.58 -20.72
C PRO A 51 -7.11 -8.48 -19.20
N TYR A 52 -6.15 -7.67 -18.72
CA TYR A 52 -5.99 -7.33 -17.32
C TYR A 52 -5.43 -8.48 -16.46
N ILE A 53 -6.09 -8.89 -15.36
CA ILE A 53 -5.64 -9.87 -14.37
C ILE A 53 -6.25 -11.25 -14.62
N GLY A 54 -5.47 -12.31 -14.40
CA GLY A 54 -5.85 -13.67 -14.81
C GLY A 54 -6.98 -14.27 -13.97
N GLU A 55 -7.05 -13.98 -12.68
CA GLU A 55 -8.04 -14.51 -11.74
C GLU A 55 -9.45 -13.93 -11.95
N TRP A 56 -9.58 -12.83 -12.70
CA TRP A 56 -10.87 -12.23 -13.07
C TRP A 56 -11.42 -12.73 -14.41
N MET A 57 -10.79 -13.75 -15.01
CA MET A 57 -11.18 -14.25 -16.33
C MET A 57 -12.65 -14.69 -16.42
N MET A 58 -13.20 -15.33 -15.38
CA MET A 58 -14.61 -15.75 -15.35
C MET A 58 -15.54 -14.55 -15.55
N PHE A 59 -15.28 -13.45 -14.84
CA PHE A 59 -16.07 -12.22 -14.92
C PHE A 59 -15.86 -11.49 -16.24
N ARG A 60 -14.61 -11.32 -16.68
CA ARG A 60 -14.26 -10.55 -17.88
C ARG A 60 -14.80 -11.19 -19.15
N GLU A 61 -14.70 -12.50 -19.25
CA GLU A 61 -15.15 -13.27 -20.41
C GLU A 61 -16.59 -13.78 -20.25
N LYS A 62 -17.28 -13.42 -19.15
CA LYS A 62 -18.64 -13.90 -18.81
C LYS A 62 -18.77 -15.40 -19.00
N ILE A 63 -17.81 -16.15 -18.45
CA ILE A 63 -17.77 -17.61 -18.59
C ILE A 63 -18.92 -18.19 -17.76
N PRO A 64 -19.86 -18.95 -18.38
CA PRO A 64 -20.98 -19.56 -17.65
C PRO A 64 -20.47 -20.50 -16.55
N VAL A 65 -21.18 -20.54 -15.42
CA VAL A 65 -20.87 -21.40 -14.27
C VAL A 65 -20.62 -22.84 -14.70
N ALA A 66 -21.52 -23.43 -15.46
CA ALA A 66 -21.42 -24.81 -15.96
C ALA A 66 -20.17 -25.06 -16.84
N THR A 67 -19.66 -24.02 -17.49
CA THR A 67 -18.41 -24.08 -18.26
C THR A 67 -17.19 -23.94 -17.35
N TYR A 68 -17.23 -23.03 -16.37
CA TYR A 68 -16.12 -22.79 -15.44
C TYR A 68 -15.90 -24.00 -14.51
N GLU A 69 -16.96 -24.69 -14.08
CA GLU A 69 -16.87 -25.93 -13.30
C GLU A 69 -16.03 -27.02 -13.98
N LYS A 70 -16.01 -27.07 -15.33
CA LYS A 70 -15.17 -28.02 -16.10
C LYS A 70 -13.68 -27.80 -15.95
N PHE A 71 -13.23 -26.73 -15.27
CA PHE A 71 -11.82 -26.52 -14.97
C PHE A 71 -11.39 -27.34 -13.75
N ALA A 72 -12.29 -27.64 -12.82
CA ALA A 72 -11.96 -28.38 -11.60
C ALA A 72 -11.34 -29.77 -11.88
N PRO A 73 -11.86 -30.61 -12.78
CA PRO A 73 -11.23 -31.90 -13.13
C PRO A 73 -9.83 -31.77 -13.75
N ARG A 74 -9.45 -30.58 -14.21
CA ARG A 74 -8.12 -30.29 -14.80
C ARG A 74 -7.13 -29.70 -13.79
N PHE A 75 -7.59 -29.35 -12.60
CA PHE A 75 -6.75 -28.81 -11.53
C PHE A 75 -6.15 -29.95 -10.72
N ASN A 76 -4.91 -30.30 -11.04
CA ASN A 76 -4.17 -31.40 -10.38
C ASN A 76 -2.73 -30.97 -10.05
N PRO A 77 -2.52 -30.15 -9.03
CA PRO A 77 -1.21 -29.58 -8.70
C PRO A 77 -0.25 -30.61 -8.08
N GLN A 78 0.30 -31.50 -8.89
CA GLN A 78 1.18 -32.59 -8.45
C GLN A 78 2.49 -32.10 -7.82
N HIS A 79 2.93 -30.89 -8.17
CA HIS A 79 4.16 -30.27 -7.65
C HIS A 79 3.92 -29.34 -6.45
N PHE A 80 2.70 -29.28 -5.91
CA PHE A 80 2.42 -28.52 -4.71
C PHE A 80 3.17 -29.08 -3.50
N ASP A 81 4.04 -28.26 -2.93
CA ASP A 81 4.79 -28.56 -1.70
C ASP A 81 4.62 -27.42 -0.70
N ALA A 82 3.77 -27.64 0.32
CA ALA A 82 3.48 -26.68 1.38
C ALA A 82 4.75 -26.28 2.16
N LYS A 83 5.68 -27.25 2.40
CA LYS A 83 6.94 -26.99 3.08
C LYS A 83 7.82 -26.04 2.30
N ALA A 84 7.96 -26.26 0.99
CA ALA A 84 8.76 -25.41 0.10
C ALA A 84 8.17 -24.01 -0.03
N TRP A 85 6.84 -23.86 -0.12
CA TRP A 85 6.17 -22.55 -0.18
C TRP A 85 6.38 -21.74 1.10
N VAL A 86 6.21 -22.36 2.26
CA VAL A 86 6.42 -21.68 3.55
C VAL A 86 7.90 -21.37 3.77
N GLN A 87 8.82 -22.26 3.35
CA GLN A 87 10.25 -22.00 3.38
C GLN A 87 10.63 -20.81 2.49
N LEU A 88 10.04 -20.69 1.30
CA LEU A 88 10.24 -19.54 0.42
C LEU A 88 9.81 -18.22 1.09
N ALA A 89 8.66 -18.21 1.77
CA ALA A 89 8.23 -17.04 2.53
C ALA A 89 9.25 -16.67 3.63
N LYS A 90 9.75 -17.67 4.35
CA LYS A 90 10.77 -17.49 5.39
C LYS A 90 12.09 -16.99 4.81
N ASP A 91 12.54 -17.57 3.69
CA ASP A 91 13.75 -17.16 2.98
C ASP A 91 13.65 -15.72 2.48
N ALA A 92 12.43 -15.27 2.08
CA ALA A 92 12.13 -13.91 1.70
C ALA A 92 12.10 -12.93 2.88
N GLY A 93 12.09 -13.41 4.12
CA GLY A 93 11.94 -12.60 5.33
C GLY A 93 10.50 -12.21 5.65
N GLN A 94 9.52 -12.83 5.02
CA GLN A 94 8.09 -12.62 5.29
C GLN A 94 7.69 -13.28 6.60
N ARG A 95 6.81 -12.63 7.37
CA ARG A 95 6.43 -13.06 8.72
C ARG A 95 5.02 -13.64 8.82
N TYR A 96 4.20 -13.42 7.81
CA TYR A 96 2.86 -13.97 7.67
C TYR A 96 2.57 -14.32 6.21
N LEU A 97 1.65 -15.25 6.02
CA LEU A 97 1.22 -15.77 4.72
C LEU A 97 -0.29 -15.69 4.63
N VAL A 98 -0.82 -15.00 3.63
CA VAL A 98 -2.24 -14.90 3.30
C VAL A 98 -2.47 -15.66 1.99
N ILE A 99 -3.46 -16.57 1.96
CA ILE A 99 -3.77 -17.34 0.75
C ILE A 99 -5.27 -17.34 0.45
N THR A 100 -5.61 -17.32 -0.83
CA THR A 100 -7.00 -17.40 -1.30
C THR A 100 -7.65 -18.74 -0.90
N SER A 101 -8.43 -18.73 0.19
CA SER A 101 -9.24 -19.89 0.59
C SER A 101 -10.49 -20.03 -0.30
N LYS A 102 -11.09 -18.92 -0.72
CA LYS A 102 -12.13 -18.79 -1.73
C LYS A 102 -12.02 -17.43 -2.40
N HIS A 103 -11.76 -17.40 -3.70
CA HIS A 103 -11.77 -16.19 -4.52
C HIS A 103 -13.18 -15.90 -5.07
N HIS A 104 -13.33 -14.90 -5.92
CA HIS A 104 -14.61 -14.46 -6.50
C HIS A 104 -15.29 -15.52 -7.39
N ASP A 105 -14.53 -16.51 -7.88
CA ASP A 105 -15.06 -17.65 -8.64
C ASP A 105 -15.83 -18.68 -7.79
N GLY A 106 -15.88 -18.44 -6.48
CA GLY A 106 -16.65 -19.24 -5.52
C GLY A 106 -16.07 -20.63 -5.21
N PHE A 107 -14.91 -20.99 -5.79
CA PHE A 107 -14.26 -22.27 -5.55
C PHE A 107 -13.51 -22.29 -4.22
N ALA A 108 -13.82 -23.26 -3.36
CA ALA A 108 -13.12 -23.41 -2.10
C ALA A 108 -11.82 -24.22 -2.28
N MET A 109 -10.67 -23.60 -1.99
CA MET A 109 -9.36 -24.23 -2.08
C MET A 109 -9.00 -25.05 -0.82
N TYR A 110 -10.02 -25.58 -0.13
CA TYR A 110 -9.90 -26.40 1.07
C TYR A 110 -11.06 -27.40 1.14
N ASP A 111 -10.98 -28.39 2.07
CA ASP A 111 -12.05 -29.39 2.28
C ASP A 111 -13.25 -28.75 3.00
N SER A 112 -14.15 -28.16 2.21
CA SER A 112 -15.37 -27.56 2.71
C SER A 112 -16.47 -28.62 2.82
N ALA A 113 -16.95 -28.88 4.04
CA ALA A 113 -18.09 -29.76 4.28
C ALA A 113 -19.39 -29.10 3.85
N SER A 114 -19.50 -27.77 3.99
CA SER A 114 -20.69 -26.98 3.67
C SER A 114 -20.85 -26.69 2.17
N ASN A 115 -19.80 -26.89 1.35
CA ASN A 115 -19.85 -26.62 -0.08
C ASN A 115 -19.13 -27.73 -0.88
N PRO A 116 -19.85 -28.46 -1.77
CA PRO A 116 -19.25 -29.51 -2.61
C PRO A 116 -18.34 -28.94 -3.71
N TYR A 117 -18.43 -27.64 -4.05
CA TYR A 117 -17.57 -26.99 -5.03
C TYR A 117 -16.24 -26.60 -4.40
N ASN A 118 -15.38 -27.61 -4.18
CA ASN A 118 -14.10 -27.44 -3.51
C ASN A 118 -13.01 -28.36 -4.09
N VAL A 119 -11.77 -28.06 -3.74
CA VAL A 119 -10.56 -28.70 -4.28
C VAL A 119 -10.50 -30.20 -3.97
N VAL A 120 -10.99 -30.65 -2.82
CA VAL A 120 -10.93 -32.06 -2.40
C VAL A 120 -11.96 -32.89 -3.18
N LYS A 121 -13.19 -32.38 -3.32
CA LYS A 121 -14.31 -33.13 -3.89
C LYS A 121 -14.40 -33.05 -5.41
N ARG A 122 -13.86 -31.99 -6.04
CA ARG A 122 -14.10 -31.72 -7.47
C ARG A 122 -12.82 -31.83 -8.33
N THR A 123 -11.66 -32.09 -7.73
CA THR A 123 -10.40 -32.17 -8.48
C THR A 123 -9.70 -33.52 -8.27
N PRO A 124 -8.89 -33.99 -9.24
CA PRO A 124 -8.05 -35.19 -9.06
C PRO A 124 -7.01 -35.05 -7.96
N PHE A 125 -6.67 -33.81 -7.58
CA PHE A 125 -5.73 -33.52 -6.52
C PHE A 125 -6.19 -34.07 -5.17
N ALA A 126 -7.48 -34.01 -4.85
CA ALA A 126 -8.16 -34.61 -3.70
C ALA A 126 -7.44 -34.40 -2.36
N ARG A 127 -6.65 -33.33 -2.21
CA ARG A 127 -5.92 -32.92 -0.99
C ARG A 127 -6.40 -31.54 -0.53
N ASP A 128 -6.23 -31.27 0.77
CA ASP A 128 -6.51 -29.97 1.38
C ASP A 128 -5.19 -29.16 1.53
N PRO A 129 -4.86 -28.26 0.57
CA PRO A 129 -3.63 -27.51 0.65
C PRO A 129 -3.60 -26.51 1.81
N MET A 130 -4.76 -26.03 2.28
CA MET A 130 -4.84 -25.10 3.41
C MET A 130 -4.44 -25.79 4.71
N LYS A 131 -4.82 -27.05 4.88
CA LYS A 131 -4.43 -27.86 6.04
C LYS A 131 -2.92 -28.11 6.07
N GLU A 132 -2.34 -28.38 4.93
CA GLU A 132 -0.90 -28.60 4.78
C GLU A 132 -0.12 -27.29 5.04
N LEU A 133 -0.52 -26.18 4.45
CA LEU A 133 0.09 -24.87 4.68
C LEU A 133 -0.03 -24.40 6.13
N ALA A 134 -1.20 -24.54 6.75
CA ALA A 134 -1.41 -24.19 8.15
C ALA A 134 -0.46 -24.98 9.08
N ARG A 135 -0.26 -26.27 8.80
CA ARG A 135 0.68 -27.13 9.54
C ARG A 135 2.12 -26.65 9.37
N GLU A 136 2.55 -26.40 8.12
CA GLU A 136 3.92 -25.97 7.84
C GLU A 136 4.20 -24.56 8.35
N CYS A 137 3.25 -23.64 8.26
CA CYS A 137 3.36 -22.30 8.84
C CYS A 137 3.61 -22.35 10.35
N ARG A 138 2.86 -23.21 11.09
CA ARG A 138 3.09 -23.41 12.53
C ARG A 138 4.49 -23.95 12.83
N LYS A 139 4.95 -24.95 12.06
CA LYS A 139 6.30 -25.52 12.22
C LYS A 139 7.42 -24.51 11.97
N GLN A 140 7.23 -23.63 11.00
CA GLN A 140 8.26 -22.70 10.55
C GLN A 140 8.16 -21.30 11.18
N GLY A 141 7.14 -21.06 12.05
CA GLY A 141 6.95 -19.81 12.77
C GLY A 141 6.40 -18.66 11.89
N ILE A 142 5.68 -18.98 10.82
CA ILE A 142 4.97 -18.03 9.97
C ILE A 142 3.50 -17.95 10.42
N LYS A 143 2.94 -16.74 10.57
CA LYS A 143 1.52 -16.56 10.85
C LYS A 143 0.69 -16.92 9.63
N PHE A 144 -0.20 -17.92 9.77
CA PHE A 144 -1.08 -18.34 8.69
C PHE A 144 -2.36 -17.52 8.67
N CYS A 145 -2.77 -17.03 7.49
CA CYS A 145 -3.91 -16.16 7.29
C CYS A 145 -4.66 -16.57 6.03
N PHE A 146 -5.97 -16.34 6.01
CA PHE A 146 -6.81 -16.60 4.84
C PHE A 146 -7.24 -15.30 4.16
N TYR A 147 -7.24 -15.29 2.84
CA TYR A 147 -8.08 -14.43 2.03
C TYR A 147 -9.45 -15.10 1.84
N TYR A 148 -10.51 -14.33 1.94
CA TYR A 148 -11.88 -14.78 1.71
C TYR A 148 -12.71 -13.70 1.03
N SER A 149 -13.25 -13.99 -0.17
CA SER A 149 -14.19 -13.13 -0.87
C SER A 149 -15.58 -13.28 -0.26
N GLN A 150 -16.02 -12.30 0.54
CA GLN A 150 -17.28 -12.39 1.30
C GLN A 150 -18.50 -11.90 0.54
N ASP A 151 -18.33 -11.12 -0.53
CA ASP A 151 -19.40 -10.46 -1.26
C ASP A 151 -19.50 -10.97 -2.70
N LEU A 152 -18.39 -10.87 -3.45
CA LEU A 152 -18.31 -11.43 -4.79
C LEU A 152 -18.23 -12.95 -4.73
N ASP A 153 -19.16 -13.60 -5.44
CA ASP A 153 -19.16 -15.05 -5.67
C ASP A 153 -19.90 -15.33 -6.99
N TRP A 154 -19.13 -15.44 -8.05
CA TRP A 154 -19.69 -15.60 -9.40
C TRP A 154 -20.28 -17.00 -9.65
N HIS A 155 -20.03 -17.95 -8.75
CA HIS A 155 -20.60 -19.30 -8.84
C HIS A 155 -21.96 -19.40 -8.14
N HIS A 156 -22.16 -18.63 -7.05
CA HIS A 156 -23.39 -18.73 -6.26
C HIS A 156 -24.50 -17.84 -6.84
N PRO A 157 -25.76 -18.31 -6.97
CA PRO A 157 -26.85 -17.51 -7.54
C PRO A 157 -27.12 -16.21 -6.79
N ASP A 158 -26.89 -16.18 -5.48
CA ASP A 158 -27.06 -15.00 -4.63
C ASP A 158 -25.75 -14.23 -4.39
N GLY A 159 -24.60 -14.71 -4.91
CA GLY A 159 -23.34 -13.99 -4.87
C GLY A 159 -23.36 -12.78 -5.80
N ALA A 160 -22.65 -11.72 -5.41
CA ALA A 160 -22.66 -10.48 -6.19
C ALA A 160 -21.95 -10.63 -7.55
N TRP A 161 -22.42 -9.87 -8.54
CA TRP A 161 -21.80 -9.57 -9.83
C TRP A 161 -21.82 -10.64 -10.92
N ASN A 162 -22.29 -11.85 -10.72
CA ASN A 162 -22.64 -12.72 -11.85
C ASN A 162 -24.03 -12.34 -12.35
N THR A 163 -24.07 -11.58 -13.46
CA THR A 163 -25.30 -11.12 -14.13
C THR A 163 -25.50 -11.78 -15.49
N TRP A 164 -24.64 -12.73 -15.86
CA TRP A 164 -24.73 -13.46 -17.12
C TRP A 164 -25.37 -14.86 -16.96
N ASP A 165 -25.34 -15.42 -15.74
CA ASP A 165 -26.05 -16.66 -15.41
C ASP A 165 -27.28 -16.40 -14.52
N PHE A 166 -27.28 -15.31 -13.73
CA PHE A 166 -28.27 -15.05 -12.68
C PHE A 166 -28.88 -13.65 -12.79
N ASP A 167 -30.18 -13.55 -12.51
CA ASP A 167 -30.87 -12.26 -12.43
C ASP A 167 -30.51 -11.51 -11.13
N GLU A 168 -29.91 -10.34 -11.26
CA GLU A 168 -29.48 -9.49 -10.13
C GLU A 168 -30.64 -9.13 -9.19
N LYS A 169 -31.88 -8.98 -9.75
CA LYS A 169 -33.07 -8.62 -8.97
C LYS A 169 -33.59 -9.74 -8.08
N GLN A 170 -33.21 -10.99 -8.36
CA GLN A 170 -33.63 -12.18 -7.61
C GLN A 170 -32.63 -12.56 -6.51
N LYS A 171 -31.46 -11.92 -6.47
CA LYS A 171 -30.41 -12.25 -5.50
C LYS A 171 -30.84 -11.94 -4.07
N GLN A 172 -30.52 -12.85 -3.17
CA GLN A 172 -30.82 -12.77 -1.75
C GLN A 172 -29.53 -12.82 -0.93
N PRO A 173 -28.87 -11.67 -0.65
CA PRO A 173 -27.60 -11.64 0.09
C PRO A 173 -27.67 -12.31 1.46
N GLU A 174 -28.80 -12.25 2.16
CA GLU A 174 -28.97 -12.93 3.46
C GLU A 174 -28.93 -14.47 3.33
N ARG A 175 -29.49 -15.01 2.25
CA ARG A 175 -29.40 -16.46 1.95
C ARG A 175 -27.95 -16.85 1.67
N TYR A 176 -27.23 -16.08 0.84
CA TYR A 176 -25.80 -16.29 0.58
C TYR A 176 -24.97 -16.28 1.85
N LEU A 177 -25.17 -15.29 2.75
CA LEU A 177 -24.46 -15.23 4.02
C LEU A 177 -24.75 -16.46 4.90
N LYS A 178 -26.01 -16.88 4.99
CA LYS A 178 -26.46 -17.99 5.82
C LYS A 178 -25.93 -19.34 5.31
N GLU A 179 -26.01 -19.58 4.00
CA GLU A 179 -25.77 -20.88 3.39
C GLU A 179 -24.30 -21.08 2.99
N LYS A 180 -23.54 -20.00 2.72
CA LYS A 180 -22.16 -20.12 2.26
C LYS A 180 -21.17 -19.38 3.18
N VAL A 181 -21.33 -18.10 3.42
CA VAL A 181 -20.29 -17.29 4.09
C VAL A 181 -20.08 -17.72 5.53
N PHE A 182 -21.12 -17.81 6.34
CA PHE A 182 -20.97 -18.20 7.75
C PHE A 182 -20.52 -19.65 7.96
N PRO A 183 -21.04 -20.65 7.22
CA PRO A 183 -20.53 -22.01 7.28
C PRO A 183 -19.05 -22.10 6.93
N GLN A 184 -18.64 -21.50 5.80
CA GLN A 184 -17.25 -21.51 5.35
C GLN A 184 -16.30 -20.78 6.31
N LEU A 185 -16.68 -19.60 6.83
CA LEU A 185 -15.88 -18.92 7.86
C LEU A 185 -15.74 -19.73 9.14
N ARG A 186 -16.80 -20.48 9.54
CA ARG A 186 -16.70 -21.42 10.67
C ARG A 186 -15.65 -22.49 10.39
N GLU A 187 -15.70 -23.13 9.23
CA GLU A 187 -14.73 -24.16 8.84
C GLU A 187 -13.31 -23.63 8.87
N LEU A 188 -13.07 -22.47 8.25
CA LEU A 188 -11.74 -21.85 8.20
C LEU A 188 -11.20 -21.46 9.58
N LEU A 189 -12.08 -21.05 10.50
CA LEU A 189 -11.68 -20.62 11.84
C LEU A 189 -11.67 -21.74 12.89
N THR A 190 -12.15 -22.94 12.58
CA THR A 190 -12.17 -24.05 13.55
C THR A 190 -11.30 -25.24 13.15
N ASN A 191 -11.02 -25.45 11.84
CA ASN A 191 -10.38 -26.67 11.36
C ASN A 191 -8.87 -26.52 11.09
N TYR A 192 -8.33 -25.29 11.09
CA TYR A 192 -6.96 -25.00 10.65
C TYR A 192 -6.05 -24.48 11.78
N GLY A 193 -6.55 -24.48 13.02
CA GLY A 193 -5.85 -23.97 14.21
C GLY A 193 -5.89 -22.43 14.31
N PRO A 194 -4.93 -21.81 15.00
CA PRO A 194 -4.91 -20.34 15.14
C PRO A 194 -4.68 -19.63 13.82
N ILE A 195 -5.62 -18.77 13.43
CA ILE A 195 -5.58 -17.96 12.22
C ILE A 195 -5.18 -16.53 12.58
N GLY A 196 -4.12 -16.01 11.94
CA GLY A 196 -3.65 -14.66 12.20
C GLY A 196 -4.62 -13.59 11.70
N MET A 197 -5.26 -13.85 10.54
CA MET A 197 -6.09 -12.87 9.86
C MET A 197 -7.08 -13.52 8.89
N ILE A 198 -8.27 -12.92 8.75
CA ILE A 198 -9.11 -13.06 7.56
C ILE A 198 -8.99 -11.78 6.73
N TRP A 199 -8.37 -11.92 5.57
CA TRP A 199 -8.25 -10.87 4.58
C TRP A 199 -9.49 -10.91 3.67
N PHE A 200 -10.49 -10.10 3.98
CA PHE A 200 -11.70 -9.91 3.18
C PHE A 200 -11.43 -9.06 1.95
N ASP A 201 -12.25 -9.17 0.92
CA ASP A 201 -12.05 -8.44 -0.33
C ASP A 201 -13.36 -7.93 -0.94
N THR A 202 -13.27 -6.80 -1.64
CA THR A 202 -14.29 -6.20 -2.52
C THR A 202 -15.68 -6.12 -1.88
N PRO A 203 -15.86 -5.29 -0.81
CA PRO A 203 -17.12 -5.13 -0.10
C PRO A 203 -18.03 -4.15 -0.86
N LEU A 204 -18.80 -4.61 -1.85
CA LEU A 204 -19.54 -3.73 -2.75
C LEU A 204 -21.03 -3.65 -2.45
N THR A 205 -21.66 -4.78 -2.11
CA THR A 205 -23.12 -4.88 -1.98
C THR A 205 -23.58 -5.08 -0.53
N LEU A 206 -22.72 -5.63 0.33
CA LEU A 206 -23.05 -5.88 1.73
C LEU A 206 -23.27 -4.59 2.51
N SER A 207 -24.37 -4.51 3.25
CA SER A 207 -24.67 -3.41 4.16
C SER A 207 -23.69 -3.38 5.36
N LYS A 208 -23.62 -2.23 6.03
CA LYS A 208 -22.84 -2.09 7.27
C LYS A 208 -23.26 -3.10 8.36
N ALA A 209 -24.56 -3.41 8.46
CA ALA A 209 -25.08 -4.38 9.42
C ALA A 209 -24.60 -5.82 9.10
N GLN A 210 -24.59 -6.20 7.83
CA GLN A 210 -24.10 -7.51 7.37
C GLN A 210 -22.61 -7.65 7.61
N SER A 211 -21.80 -6.66 7.20
CA SER A 211 -20.36 -6.62 7.47
C SER A 211 -20.06 -6.68 8.98
N ALA A 212 -20.81 -5.97 9.81
CA ALA A 212 -20.65 -6.03 11.26
C ALA A 212 -21.01 -7.41 11.86
N ARG A 213 -21.98 -8.12 11.28
CA ARG A 213 -22.30 -9.51 11.67
C ARG A 213 -21.15 -10.46 11.32
N ILE A 214 -20.59 -10.33 10.13
CA ILE A 214 -19.42 -11.14 9.71
C ILE A 214 -18.26 -10.88 10.66
N ARG A 215 -17.91 -9.63 10.95
CA ARG A 215 -16.84 -9.29 11.89
C ARG A 215 -17.07 -9.90 13.28
N ARG A 216 -18.27 -9.72 13.84
CA ARG A 216 -18.61 -10.33 15.15
C ARG A 216 -18.49 -11.85 15.13
N PHE A 217 -18.87 -12.49 14.03
CA PHE A 217 -18.76 -13.94 13.89
C PHE A 217 -17.31 -14.41 13.91
N VAL A 218 -16.40 -13.74 13.16
CA VAL A 218 -14.96 -14.01 13.18
C VAL A 218 -14.41 -13.85 14.61
N LYS A 219 -14.70 -12.72 15.25
CA LYS A 219 -14.20 -12.41 16.60
C LYS A 219 -14.78 -13.35 17.68
N LYS A 220 -15.98 -13.87 17.48
CA LYS A 220 -16.57 -14.88 18.38
C LYS A 220 -15.81 -16.21 18.31
N LEU A 221 -15.38 -16.63 17.11
CA LEU A 221 -14.68 -17.90 16.91
C LEU A 221 -13.19 -17.80 17.28
N GLN A 222 -12.53 -16.72 16.85
CA GLN A 222 -11.14 -16.44 17.18
C GLN A 222 -10.96 -14.95 17.49
N PRO A 223 -11.00 -14.53 18.77
CA PRO A 223 -10.88 -13.11 19.17
C PRO A 223 -9.60 -12.44 18.68
N GLN A 224 -8.50 -13.21 18.58
CA GLN A 224 -7.18 -12.73 18.14
C GLN A 224 -7.02 -12.65 16.62
N CYS A 225 -7.95 -13.20 15.85
CA CYS A 225 -7.90 -13.14 14.38
C CYS A 225 -8.17 -11.72 13.90
N LEU A 226 -7.24 -11.14 13.15
CA LEU A 226 -7.44 -9.82 12.54
C LEU A 226 -8.46 -9.89 11.41
N VAL A 227 -9.18 -8.79 11.23
CA VAL A 227 -10.14 -8.57 10.16
C VAL A 227 -9.66 -7.41 9.30
N SER A 228 -9.42 -7.64 8.00
CA SER A 228 -8.94 -6.60 7.09
C SER A 228 -9.96 -5.49 6.86
N GLY A 229 -9.49 -4.29 6.49
CA GLY A 229 -10.35 -3.14 6.18
C GLY A 229 -11.33 -3.38 5.04
N ARG A 230 -11.06 -4.37 4.17
CA ARG A 230 -11.96 -4.75 3.09
C ARG A 230 -13.16 -5.59 3.53
N ILE A 231 -13.40 -5.75 4.83
CA ILE A 231 -14.74 -6.09 5.35
C ILE A 231 -15.76 -4.99 5.04
N GLY A 232 -15.29 -3.77 4.77
CA GLY A 232 -16.08 -2.61 4.41
C GLY A 232 -16.52 -1.74 5.60
N HIS A 233 -17.07 -0.56 5.26
CA HIS A 233 -17.70 0.37 6.20
C HIS A 233 -16.82 0.84 7.38
N GLY A 234 -15.48 0.77 7.23
CA GLY A 234 -14.55 1.12 8.31
C GLY A 234 -14.54 0.14 9.49
N LEU A 235 -14.97 -1.09 9.28
CA LEU A 235 -15.10 -2.12 10.32
C LEU A 235 -13.86 -3.00 10.48
N GLY A 236 -12.79 -2.81 9.69
CA GLY A 236 -11.54 -3.56 9.82
C GLY A 236 -10.73 -3.19 11.05
N ASP A 237 -9.83 -4.07 11.45
CA ASP A 237 -8.86 -3.81 12.52
C ASP A 237 -7.70 -2.92 12.01
N TYR A 238 -7.45 -2.93 10.70
CA TYR A 238 -6.51 -2.05 9.98
C TYR A 238 -7.09 -1.68 8.62
N SER A 239 -6.52 -0.68 7.97
CA SER A 239 -7.01 -0.14 6.70
C SER A 239 -6.16 -0.59 5.51
N LEU A 240 -6.77 -0.59 4.32
CA LEU A 240 -6.07 -0.83 3.06
C LEU A 240 -6.33 0.34 2.10
N PRO A 241 -5.30 0.85 1.43
CA PRO A 241 -5.49 1.72 0.27
C PRO A 241 -5.94 0.87 -0.93
N ARG A 242 -5.90 1.44 -2.13
CA ARG A 242 -6.13 0.68 -3.37
C ARG A 242 -4.99 -0.31 -3.62
N ASP A 243 -5.23 -1.32 -4.46
CA ASP A 243 -4.23 -2.29 -4.90
C ASP A 243 -3.01 -1.61 -5.50
N ASN A 244 -1.82 -2.11 -5.18
CA ASN A 244 -0.54 -1.57 -5.66
C ASN A 244 -0.32 -0.07 -5.36
N PHE A 245 -1.02 0.49 -4.38
CA PHE A 245 -0.95 1.90 -4.07
C PHE A 245 0.15 2.20 -3.03
N LEU A 246 0.99 3.16 -3.35
CA LEU A 246 2.04 3.68 -2.48
C LEU A 246 1.61 5.07 -1.98
N PRO A 247 1.29 5.23 -0.69
CA PRO A 247 0.86 6.52 -0.16
C PRO A 247 1.94 7.60 -0.34
N PRO A 248 1.56 8.86 -0.58
CA PRO A 248 2.54 9.95 -0.73
C PRO A 248 3.16 10.40 0.60
N ALA A 249 2.58 9.99 1.73
CA ALA A 249 3.03 10.35 3.06
C ALA A 249 2.70 9.28 4.10
N ARG A 250 3.16 9.49 5.33
CA ARG A 250 2.72 8.75 6.51
C ARG A 250 1.19 8.84 6.64
N LEU A 251 0.55 7.70 6.84
CA LEU A 251 -0.89 7.61 7.09
C LEU A 251 -1.17 7.55 8.59
N SER A 252 -2.32 8.07 9.01
CA SER A 252 -2.79 7.93 10.38
C SER A 252 -3.42 6.56 10.59
N GLY A 253 -3.05 5.86 11.67
CA GLY A 253 -3.52 4.51 11.98
C GLY A 253 -2.68 3.40 11.35
N ASP A 254 -3.25 2.21 11.26
CA ASP A 254 -2.60 1.00 10.77
C ASP A 254 -3.04 0.67 9.35
N TRP A 255 -2.08 0.47 8.47
CA TRP A 255 -2.30 0.29 7.04
C TRP A 255 -1.50 -0.86 6.46
N GLU A 256 -2.05 -1.50 5.44
CA GLU A 256 -1.37 -2.53 4.65
C GLU A 256 -1.58 -2.26 3.17
N THR A 257 -0.53 -2.27 2.37
CA THR A 257 -0.62 -2.27 0.91
C THR A 257 -0.37 -3.68 0.40
N CYS A 258 -1.36 -4.23 -0.30
CA CYS A 258 -1.17 -5.43 -1.11
C CYS A 258 -0.69 -5.05 -2.50
N ALA A 259 0.31 -5.76 -3.00
CA ALA A 259 0.86 -5.48 -4.33
C ALA A 259 1.37 -6.74 -5.03
N THR A 260 1.42 -6.68 -6.35
CA THR A 260 1.84 -7.77 -7.23
C THR A 260 3.33 -7.71 -7.56
N LEU A 261 3.93 -8.87 -7.84
CA LEU A 261 5.30 -8.99 -8.38
C LEU A 261 5.39 -8.63 -9.88
N ASN A 262 4.26 -8.77 -10.58
CA ASN A 262 4.06 -8.49 -12.01
C ASN A 262 2.72 -7.74 -12.18
N HIS A 263 1.99 -7.89 -13.28
CA HIS A 263 0.73 -7.17 -13.52
C HIS A 263 -0.54 -7.96 -13.12
N THR A 264 -0.41 -9.15 -12.54
CA THR A 264 -1.53 -10.03 -12.19
C THR A 264 -1.39 -10.58 -10.76
N TRP A 265 -2.50 -10.97 -10.13
CA TRP A 265 -2.48 -11.65 -8.84
C TRP A 265 -2.35 -13.16 -9.02
N GLY A 266 -3.27 -13.79 -9.73
CA GLY A 266 -3.18 -15.19 -10.12
C GLY A 266 -2.23 -15.40 -11.30
N PHE A 267 -1.78 -16.63 -11.50
CA PHE A 267 -0.84 -16.98 -12.57
C PHE A 267 -1.39 -16.62 -13.96
N LYS A 268 -0.58 -15.93 -14.75
CA LYS A 268 -0.89 -15.57 -16.14
C LYS A 268 0.32 -15.85 -17.03
N ARG A 269 0.17 -16.77 -17.98
CA ARG A 269 1.27 -17.30 -18.80
C ARG A 269 2.03 -16.23 -19.59
N HIS A 270 1.35 -15.20 -20.05
CA HIS A 270 1.89 -14.13 -20.88
C HIS A 270 2.32 -12.88 -20.09
N ASP A 271 2.27 -12.92 -18.76
CA ASP A 271 2.72 -11.81 -17.93
C ASP A 271 4.17 -12.04 -17.49
N HIS A 272 5.08 -11.36 -18.17
CA HIS A 272 6.52 -11.39 -17.89
C HIS A 272 7.05 -10.06 -17.35
N ALA A 273 6.17 -9.14 -16.96
CA ALA A 273 6.52 -7.82 -16.46
C ALA A 273 6.95 -7.85 -14.98
N TRP A 274 7.96 -8.66 -14.68
CA TRP A 274 8.46 -8.85 -13.32
C TRP A 274 9.18 -7.59 -12.80
N LYS A 275 8.74 -7.06 -11.67
CA LYS A 275 9.46 -6.02 -10.94
C LYS A 275 10.84 -6.52 -10.54
N SER A 276 11.86 -5.67 -10.56
CA SER A 276 13.19 -6.05 -10.10
C SER A 276 13.24 -6.21 -8.57
N ALA A 277 14.22 -6.93 -8.07
CA ALA A 277 14.45 -7.05 -6.62
C ALA A 277 14.71 -5.67 -5.98
N GLU A 278 15.40 -4.77 -6.71
CA GLU A 278 15.64 -3.40 -6.30
C GLU A 278 14.34 -2.63 -6.10
N ASN A 279 13.40 -2.75 -7.07
CA ASN A 279 12.09 -2.11 -6.98
C ASN A 279 11.30 -2.64 -5.78
N LEU A 280 11.30 -3.96 -5.55
CA LEU A 280 10.58 -4.58 -4.43
C LEU A 280 11.15 -4.16 -3.07
N ILE A 281 12.47 -4.08 -2.93
CA ILE A 281 13.14 -3.62 -1.71
C ILE A 281 12.86 -2.13 -1.48
N ALA A 282 12.95 -1.30 -2.52
CA ALA A 282 12.64 0.11 -2.42
C ALA A 282 11.16 0.33 -2.04
N THR A 283 10.24 -0.47 -2.59
CA THR A 283 8.81 -0.47 -2.23
C THR A 283 8.59 -0.85 -0.77
N LEU A 284 9.24 -1.92 -0.29
CA LEU A 284 9.17 -2.33 1.11
C LEU A 284 9.64 -1.20 2.05
N VAL A 285 10.77 -0.60 1.74
CA VAL A 285 11.34 0.52 2.50
C VAL A 285 10.40 1.73 2.47
N ASP A 286 9.88 2.08 1.31
CA ASP A 286 8.95 3.20 1.13
C ASP A 286 7.70 3.02 1.99
N LEU A 287 7.04 1.88 1.93
CA LEU A 287 5.84 1.57 2.71
C LEU A 287 6.12 1.59 4.22
N VAL A 288 7.17 0.89 4.66
CA VAL A 288 7.52 0.81 6.08
C VAL A 288 7.91 2.17 6.65
N SER A 289 8.57 3.03 5.87
CA SER A 289 8.90 4.41 6.27
C SER A 289 7.67 5.28 6.53
N LYS A 290 6.50 4.85 6.04
CA LYS A 290 5.19 5.51 6.24
C LYS A 290 4.30 4.78 7.26
N GLY A 291 4.80 3.70 7.87
CA GLY A 291 4.07 2.89 8.84
C GLY A 291 3.14 1.85 8.22
N VAL A 292 3.27 1.58 6.93
CA VAL A 292 2.42 0.68 6.15
C VAL A 292 3.08 -0.70 6.04
N ASN A 293 2.33 -1.77 6.29
CA ASN A 293 2.77 -3.14 6.03
C ASN A 293 2.74 -3.43 4.52
N TYR A 294 3.67 -4.26 4.08
CA TYR A 294 3.75 -4.71 2.69
C TYR A 294 3.32 -6.17 2.57
N LEU A 295 2.24 -6.44 1.83
CA LEU A 295 1.74 -7.77 1.51
C LEU A 295 2.02 -8.04 0.02
N LEU A 296 3.10 -8.79 -0.27
CA LEU A 296 3.61 -9.01 -1.62
C LEU A 296 3.09 -10.33 -2.19
N ASN A 297 2.45 -10.28 -3.36
CA ASN A 297 1.77 -11.40 -3.97
C ASN A 297 2.64 -12.25 -4.88
N ILE A 298 2.37 -13.56 -4.87
CA ILE A 298 2.76 -14.52 -5.90
C ILE A 298 1.51 -15.25 -6.43
N GLY A 299 1.58 -15.69 -7.69
CA GLY A 299 0.57 -16.53 -8.33
C GLY A 299 1.19 -17.85 -8.77
N PRO A 300 1.07 -18.95 -8.02
CA PRO A 300 1.47 -20.28 -8.48
C PRO A 300 0.65 -20.75 -9.69
N ASP A 301 1.25 -21.59 -10.52
CA ASP A 301 0.56 -22.18 -11.66
C ASP A 301 -0.39 -23.34 -11.26
N ALA A 302 -1.03 -23.94 -12.25
CA ALA A 302 -1.99 -25.04 -12.02
C ALA A 302 -1.34 -26.32 -11.50
N ASP A 303 -0.03 -26.49 -11.71
CA ASP A 303 0.73 -27.64 -11.24
C ASP A 303 1.26 -27.44 -9.81
N GLY A 304 1.01 -26.29 -9.21
CA GLY A 304 1.46 -25.92 -7.86
C GLY A 304 2.90 -25.40 -7.81
N VAL A 305 3.45 -25.01 -8.95
CA VAL A 305 4.81 -24.45 -9.03
C VAL A 305 4.77 -22.93 -8.85
N VAL A 306 5.59 -22.42 -7.93
CA VAL A 306 5.85 -20.98 -7.84
C VAL A 306 6.78 -20.58 -9.00
N PRO A 307 6.42 -19.59 -9.84
CA PRO A 307 7.25 -19.18 -10.96
C PRO A 307 8.68 -18.84 -10.51
N ALA A 308 9.68 -19.37 -11.22
CA ALA A 308 11.08 -19.18 -10.88
C ALA A 308 11.49 -17.69 -10.74
N PRO A 309 11.00 -16.75 -11.59
CA PRO A 309 11.26 -15.34 -11.41
C PRO A 309 10.71 -14.78 -10.09
N SER A 310 9.56 -15.26 -9.59
CA SER A 310 9.00 -14.86 -8.29
C SER A 310 9.90 -15.33 -7.15
N ALA A 311 10.28 -16.62 -7.16
CA ALA A 311 11.10 -17.23 -6.11
C ALA A 311 12.49 -16.56 -6.04
N GLN A 312 13.10 -16.26 -7.19
CA GLN A 312 14.40 -15.58 -7.26
C GLN A 312 14.34 -14.18 -6.61
N ARG A 313 13.31 -13.39 -6.92
CA ARG A 313 13.14 -12.04 -6.38
C ARG A 313 12.86 -12.05 -4.89
N LEU A 314 12.00 -12.96 -4.43
CA LEU A 314 11.72 -13.12 -3.00
C LEU A 314 12.99 -13.47 -2.22
N ARG A 315 13.82 -14.40 -2.70
CA ARG A 315 15.11 -14.72 -2.07
C ARG A 315 16.07 -13.53 -2.06
N ALA A 316 16.09 -12.73 -3.13
CA ALA A 316 16.91 -11.51 -3.17
C ALA A 316 16.48 -10.46 -2.14
N VAL A 317 15.15 -10.27 -1.96
CA VAL A 317 14.60 -9.42 -0.87
C VAL A 317 15.04 -9.96 0.48
N GLY A 318 14.93 -11.27 0.69
CA GLY A 318 15.34 -11.92 1.94
C GLY A 318 16.83 -11.79 2.22
N ALA A 319 17.68 -11.91 1.22
CA ALA A 319 19.12 -11.69 1.37
C ALA A 319 19.43 -10.27 1.86
N TRP A 320 18.75 -9.26 1.32
CA TRP A 320 18.88 -7.88 1.80
C TRP A 320 18.36 -7.72 3.23
N LEU A 321 17.22 -8.36 3.58
CA LEU A 321 16.63 -8.30 4.93
C LEU A 321 17.47 -9.00 6.00
N LYS A 322 18.26 -10.02 5.67
CA LYS A 322 19.20 -10.65 6.61
C LYS A 322 20.19 -9.64 7.20
N VAL A 323 20.59 -8.64 6.41
CA VAL A 323 21.51 -7.58 6.83
C VAL A 323 20.75 -6.40 7.43
N ASN A 324 19.62 -6.01 6.82
CA ASN A 324 18.95 -4.74 7.07
C ASN A 324 17.62 -4.87 7.84
N GLY A 325 17.22 -6.06 8.24
CA GLY A 325 15.92 -6.34 8.86
C GLY A 325 15.66 -5.57 10.16
N THR A 326 16.70 -5.21 10.92
CA THR A 326 16.57 -4.38 12.12
C THR A 326 15.95 -3.01 11.82
N ALA A 327 16.19 -2.46 10.62
CA ALA A 327 15.65 -1.20 10.16
C ALA A 327 14.20 -1.32 9.62
N ILE A 328 13.68 -2.55 9.48
CA ILE A 328 12.36 -2.84 8.90
C ILE A 328 11.40 -3.40 9.95
N TYR A 329 11.76 -4.56 10.57
CA TYR A 329 10.86 -5.23 11.50
C TYR A 329 10.68 -4.43 12.80
N GLY A 330 9.42 -4.21 13.19
CA GLY A 330 9.07 -3.44 14.38
C GLY A 330 9.54 -1.99 14.34
N SER A 331 9.91 -1.47 13.17
CA SER A 331 10.24 -0.05 13.05
C SER A 331 8.97 0.82 13.02
N SER A 332 9.12 2.03 13.51
CA SER A 332 8.15 3.10 13.37
C SER A 332 8.39 3.87 12.07
N PRO A 333 7.39 4.59 11.56
CA PRO A 333 7.54 5.43 10.37
C PRO A 333 8.57 6.55 10.59
N SER A 334 8.93 7.21 9.49
CA SER A 334 9.74 8.45 9.52
C SER A 334 9.15 9.46 10.50
N PRO A 335 9.97 10.13 11.33
CA PRO A 335 9.49 11.25 12.12
C PRO A 335 9.22 12.48 11.24
N PHE A 336 9.88 12.59 10.08
CA PHE A 336 9.65 13.67 9.13
C PHE A 336 8.33 13.47 8.41
N PRO A 337 7.52 14.53 8.25
CA PRO A 337 6.19 14.43 7.66
C PRO A 337 6.21 14.28 6.12
N TYR A 338 7.36 14.45 5.47
CA TYR A 338 7.55 14.44 4.02
C TYR A 338 8.59 13.40 3.58
N GLU A 339 8.65 13.13 2.28
CA GLU A 339 9.63 12.25 1.65
C GLU A 339 10.91 13.00 1.27
N PHE A 340 12.02 12.26 1.20
CA PHE A 340 13.30 12.75 0.73
C PHE A 340 13.58 12.28 -0.70
N ASP A 341 14.25 13.09 -1.50
CA ASP A 341 14.67 12.78 -2.87
C ASP A 341 15.74 11.67 -2.93
N TRP A 342 16.56 11.56 -1.87
CA TRP A 342 17.66 10.60 -1.75
C TRP A 342 17.23 9.22 -1.23
N GLY A 343 16.06 9.11 -0.57
CA GLY A 343 15.63 7.85 0.04
C GLY A 343 14.53 7.98 1.06
N ARG A 344 14.60 7.15 2.12
CA ARG A 344 13.59 7.08 3.18
C ARG A 344 14.23 6.96 4.56
N ILE A 345 13.44 7.25 5.58
CA ILE A 345 13.85 7.09 6.98
C ILE A 345 12.84 6.17 7.67
N THR A 346 13.36 5.21 8.46
CA THR A 346 12.58 4.48 9.46
C THR A 346 13.17 4.73 10.84
N THR A 347 12.39 4.46 11.90
CA THR A 347 12.82 4.75 13.27
C THR A 347 12.64 3.51 14.16
N LYS A 348 13.59 3.25 15.07
CA LYS A 348 13.42 2.26 16.13
C LYS A 348 14.08 2.75 17.41
N GLY A 349 13.27 3.08 18.43
CA GLY A 349 13.76 3.77 19.62
C GLY A 349 14.47 5.07 19.25
N ASN A 350 15.69 5.26 19.73
CA ASN A 350 16.52 6.43 19.49
C ASN A 350 17.39 6.30 18.22
N THR A 351 17.07 5.41 17.29
CA THR A 351 17.84 5.20 16.06
C THR A 351 17.01 5.55 14.85
N LEU A 352 17.51 6.45 14.01
CA LEU A 352 17.04 6.67 12.67
C LEU A 352 17.83 5.77 11.72
N TYR A 353 17.12 5.12 10.77
CA TYR A 353 17.74 4.37 9.69
C TYR A 353 17.51 5.11 8.39
N PHE A 354 18.60 5.65 7.81
CA PHE A 354 18.56 6.29 6.49
C PHE A 354 18.73 5.23 5.42
N HIS A 355 17.74 5.07 4.58
CA HIS A 355 17.72 4.13 3.47
C HIS A 355 18.00 4.90 2.18
N PHE A 356 19.21 4.83 1.69
CA PHE A 356 19.63 5.53 0.48
C PHE A 356 19.27 4.72 -0.77
N PHE A 357 18.39 5.27 -1.60
CA PHE A 357 18.04 4.74 -2.92
C PHE A 357 19.06 5.14 -3.99
N LYS A 358 19.77 6.23 -3.73
CA LYS A 358 20.87 6.75 -4.54
C LYS A 358 22.09 6.92 -3.66
N LYS A 359 23.28 6.82 -4.27
CA LYS A 359 24.51 7.15 -3.54
C LYS A 359 24.44 8.61 -3.08
N PRO A 360 24.55 8.92 -1.78
CA PRO A 360 24.58 10.29 -1.31
C PRO A 360 25.87 10.99 -1.75
N ASN A 361 25.82 12.31 -1.83
CA ASN A 361 27.01 13.12 -1.97
C ASN A 361 27.93 12.90 -0.77
N ARG A 362 29.24 13.13 -0.95
CA ARG A 362 30.20 13.03 0.14
C ARG A 362 29.81 13.91 1.33
N HIS A 363 29.47 15.15 1.07
CA HIS A 363 28.98 16.11 2.07
C HIS A 363 27.45 16.11 2.02
N PHE A 364 26.85 15.26 2.85
CA PHE A 364 25.41 15.11 2.95
C PHE A 364 24.85 16.02 4.03
N ARG A 365 23.70 16.61 3.80
CA ARG A 365 22.97 17.44 4.77
C ARG A 365 21.59 16.87 5.03
N LEU A 366 21.15 16.94 6.28
CA LEU A 366 19.76 16.72 6.67
C LEU A 366 19.29 17.93 7.45
N HIS A 367 18.19 18.51 7.02
CA HIS A 367 17.60 19.68 7.67
C HIS A 367 16.51 19.26 8.67
N GLY A 368 16.37 19.99 9.77
CA GLY A 368 15.24 19.89 10.68
C GLY A 368 15.27 18.75 11.69
N LEU A 369 16.42 18.13 11.97
CA LEU A 369 16.57 17.18 13.08
C LEU A 369 16.98 17.94 14.35
N ASN A 370 16.06 18.07 15.32
CA ASN A 370 16.29 18.80 16.59
C ASN A 370 16.99 17.95 17.66
N THR A 371 16.98 16.61 17.53
CA THR A 371 17.61 15.72 18.50
C THR A 371 19.08 15.50 18.17
N ALA A 372 19.96 15.75 19.12
CA ALA A 372 21.41 15.60 18.96
C ALA A 372 21.81 14.16 18.56
N VAL A 373 22.76 14.06 17.64
CA VAL A 373 23.30 12.82 17.11
C VAL A 373 24.42 12.30 17.99
N LYS A 374 24.41 11.03 18.32
CA LYS A 374 25.46 10.33 19.08
C LYS A 374 26.49 9.67 18.15
N SER A 375 26.06 9.02 17.10
CA SER A 375 26.96 8.34 16.15
C SER A 375 26.26 8.00 14.84
N ILE A 376 27.05 7.89 13.76
CA ILE A 376 26.59 7.51 12.42
C ILE A 376 27.45 6.38 11.88
N ALA A 377 26.81 5.29 11.43
CA ALA A 377 27.50 4.09 10.93
C ALA A 377 26.69 3.35 9.85
N PRO A 378 27.34 2.66 8.89
CA PRO A 378 26.62 1.71 8.04
C PRO A 378 25.98 0.61 8.89
N LEU A 379 24.74 0.23 8.58
CA LEU A 379 24.09 -0.86 9.32
C LEU A 379 24.80 -2.21 9.12
N ALA A 380 25.35 -2.42 7.92
CA ALA A 380 26.11 -3.63 7.56
C ALA A 380 27.50 -3.69 8.18
N ASP A 381 28.08 -2.55 8.59
CA ASP A 381 29.39 -2.47 9.23
C ASP A 381 29.40 -1.43 10.34
N ARG A 382 28.95 -1.83 11.52
CA ARG A 382 28.84 -0.95 12.69
C ARG A 382 30.19 -0.56 13.33
N LYS A 383 31.32 -1.11 12.88
CA LYS A 383 32.65 -0.71 13.32
C LYS A 383 33.08 0.58 12.63
N LYS A 384 32.64 0.78 11.39
CA LYS A 384 32.88 2.01 10.64
C LYS A 384 32.08 3.16 11.24
N ARG A 385 32.66 4.35 11.29
CA ARG A 385 32.01 5.60 11.73
C ARG A 385 32.18 6.66 10.66
N PHE A 386 31.15 7.50 10.52
CA PHE A 386 31.21 8.71 9.72
C PHE A 386 31.35 9.91 10.65
N THR A 387 32.15 10.88 10.24
CA THR A 387 32.25 12.17 10.93
C THR A 387 31.04 13.02 10.56
N PHE A 388 30.57 13.79 11.53
CA PHE A 388 29.44 14.69 11.36
C PHE A 388 29.61 15.96 12.17
N ASN A 389 28.89 17.00 11.79
CA ASN A 389 28.77 18.26 12.50
C ASN A 389 27.28 18.64 12.59
N GLU A 390 26.92 19.29 13.68
CA GLU A 390 25.59 19.83 13.90
C GLU A 390 25.69 21.34 14.00
N ARG A 391 24.91 22.06 13.21
CA ARG A 391 24.83 23.52 13.25
C ARG A 391 23.40 24.00 13.04
N THR A 392 23.19 25.28 13.26
CA THR A 392 21.91 25.94 13.01
C THR A 392 22.05 26.89 11.82
N ASP A 393 21.07 26.90 10.94
CA ASP A 393 20.96 27.88 9.87
C ASP A 393 20.73 29.28 10.48
N PRO A 394 21.58 30.28 10.21
CA PRO A 394 21.49 31.57 10.90
C PRO A 394 20.27 32.40 10.49
N ALA A 395 19.70 32.16 9.31
CA ALA A 395 18.59 32.95 8.80
C ALA A 395 17.22 32.41 9.29
N THR A 396 17.13 31.09 9.47
CA THR A 396 15.85 30.42 9.76
C THR A 396 15.80 29.75 11.13
N GLY A 397 16.94 29.59 11.80
CA GLY A 397 17.04 28.81 13.04
C GLY A 397 16.96 27.30 12.83
N THR A 398 16.90 26.81 11.58
CA THR A 398 16.73 25.40 11.26
C THR A 398 17.97 24.58 11.61
N PRO A 399 17.86 23.48 12.39
CA PRO A 399 18.97 22.57 12.62
C PRO A 399 19.43 21.88 11.36
N ILE A 400 20.72 21.75 11.15
CA ILE A 400 21.37 21.09 10.03
C ILE A 400 22.36 20.07 10.54
N LEU A 401 22.14 18.80 10.21
CA LEU A 401 23.11 17.73 10.39
C LEU A 401 23.93 17.61 9.09
N GLU A 402 25.24 17.81 9.19
CA GLU A 402 26.19 17.63 8.09
C GLU A 402 26.98 16.35 8.32
N VAL A 403 27.04 15.46 7.32
CA VAL A 403 27.73 14.17 7.41
C VAL A 403 28.78 14.07 6.30
N ASP A 404 30.04 13.77 6.64
CA ASP A 404 31.07 13.43 5.65
C ASP A 404 31.07 11.91 5.39
N PHE A 405 30.51 11.51 4.28
CA PHE A 405 30.52 10.11 3.81
C PHE A 405 31.84 9.73 3.12
N LYS A 406 32.99 10.23 3.59
CA LYS A 406 34.30 9.82 3.08
C LYS A 406 34.44 8.30 3.12
N GLY A 407 34.79 7.69 1.98
CA GLY A 407 34.93 6.25 1.87
C GLY A 407 33.61 5.47 1.94
N PHE A 408 32.45 6.13 1.79
CA PHE A 408 31.16 5.45 1.68
C PHE A 408 31.10 4.56 0.45
N LYS A 409 30.79 3.29 0.66
CA LYS A 409 30.52 2.33 -0.40
C LYS A 409 29.03 2.01 -0.42
N ALA A 410 28.35 2.48 -1.45
CA ALA A 410 26.94 2.13 -1.64
C ALA A 410 26.83 0.64 -1.91
N THR A 411 25.92 -0.02 -1.20
CA THR A 411 25.52 -1.41 -1.48
C THR A 411 24.20 -1.38 -2.22
N LYS A 412 24.12 -2.11 -3.34
CA LYS A 412 22.84 -2.25 -4.05
C LYS A 412 21.97 -3.29 -3.31
N PRO A 413 20.64 -3.17 -3.38
CA PRO A 413 19.89 -2.10 -4.05
C PRO A 413 19.66 -0.85 -3.16
N VAL A 414 19.68 -0.98 -1.84
CA VAL A 414 19.46 0.09 -0.86
C VAL A 414 20.50 -0.02 0.24
N THR A 415 21.25 1.05 0.46
CA THR A 415 22.21 1.10 1.57
C THR A 415 21.55 1.70 2.80
N VAL A 416 21.74 1.07 3.95
CA VAL A 416 21.18 1.56 5.23
C VAL A 416 22.27 2.09 6.14
N ILE A 417 22.08 3.33 6.60
CA ILE A 417 22.92 4.00 7.59
C ILE A 417 22.11 4.14 8.90
N ALA A 418 22.68 3.68 10.00
CA ALA A 418 22.12 3.88 11.33
C ALA A 418 22.65 5.19 11.92
N VAL A 419 21.74 6.08 12.30
CA VAL A 419 22.01 7.35 13.00
C VAL A 419 21.47 7.21 14.41
N GLN A 420 22.37 6.99 15.38
CA GLN A 420 22.02 6.87 16.78
C GLN A 420 21.88 8.27 17.38
N LEU A 421 20.76 8.52 18.05
CA LEU A 421 20.45 9.78 18.72
C LEU A 421 20.61 9.66 20.24
N ASN A 422 20.74 10.79 20.92
CA ASN A 422 20.78 10.84 22.40
C ASN A 422 19.39 10.63 23.04
N ALA A 423 18.31 10.91 22.30
CA ALA A 423 16.92 10.74 22.73
C ALA A 423 16.03 10.33 21.56
N ALA A 424 14.73 10.20 21.78
CA ALA A 424 13.76 9.99 20.72
C ALA A 424 13.81 11.14 19.70
N PRO A 425 13.63 10.86 18.37
CA PRO A 425 13.76 11.89 17.36
C PRO A 425 12.67 12.95 17.47
N VAL A 426 13.08 14.20 17.49
CA VAL A 426 12.25 15.40 17.36
C VAL A 426 12.69 16.12 16.09
N VAL A 427 11.72 16.49 15.23
CA VAL A 427 12.00 17.13 13.94
C VAL A 427 11.14 18.37 13.75
N GLU A 428 11.56 19.23 12.82
CA GLU A 428 10.75 20.38 12.39
C GLU A 428 9.44 19.91 11.76
N PRO A 429 8.29 20.50 12.12
CA PRO A 429 6.98 20.07 11.67
C PRO A 429 6.64 20.49 10.24
N LEU A 430 7.28 21.55 9.73
CA LEU A 430 7.05 22.06 8.40
C LEU A 430 7.88 21.34 7.35
N THR A 431 7.41 21.35 6.10
CA THR A 431 8.23 20.91 4.96
C THR A 431 9.43 21.84 4.82
N LEU A 432 10.62 21.26 4.82
CA LEU A 432 11.87 21.95 4.63
C LEU A 432 12.46 21.65 3.25
N GLN A 433 13.26 22.61 2.80
CA GLN A 433 14.07 22.45 1.59
C GLN A 433 15.01 21.25 1.72
N GLN A 434 15.11 20.45 0.67
CA GLN A 434 15.96 19.26 0.59
C GLN A 434 17.44 19.65 0.42
N PRO A 435 18.40 18.72 0.59
CA PRO A 435 19.81 19.00 0.37
C PRO A 435 20.19 19.43 -1.05
N ASP A 436 19.35 19.17 -2.04
CA ASP A 436 19.48 19.64 -3.43
C ASP A 436 18.71 20.94 -3.70
N ASP A 437 18.33 21.62 -2.64
CA ASP A 437 17.52 22.84 -2.62
C ASP A 437 16.09 22.68 -3.17
N SER A 438 15.65 21.48 -3.51
CA SER A 438 14.26 21.22 -3.93
C SER A 438 13.29 21.24 -2.75
N LEU A 439 11.99 21.40 -3.05
CA LEU A 439 10.87 21.29 -2.12
C LEU A 439 9.76 20.47 -2.76
N THR A 440 9.15 19.57 -1.99
CA THR A 440 7.96 18.81 -2.41
C THR A 440 6.84 19.02 -1.40
N LEU A 441 5.78 19.72 -1.84
CA LEU A 441 4.59 20.02 -1.04
C LEU A 441 3.52 18.98 -1.34
N ILE A 442 3.39 18.00 -0.46
CA ILE A 442 2.45 16.88 -0.62
C ILE A 442 1.05 17.22 -0.10
N GLY A 443 0.02 16.59 -0.68
CA GLY A 443 -1.39 16.82 -0.28
C GLY A 443 -1.65 16.69 1.22
N PRO A 444 -1.19 15.62 1.91
CA PRO A 444 -1.40 15.43 3.35
C PRO A 444 -0.83 16.51 4.27
N MET A 445 0.11 17.31 3.79
CA MET A 445 0.68 18.44 4.54
C MET A 445 -0.09 19.75 4.31
N ALA A 446 -1.06 19.75 3.43
CA ALA A 446 -1.88 20.93 3.14
C ALA A 446 -3.02 21.10 4.13
N ARG A 447 -3.31 22.34 4.43
CA ARG A 447 -4.62 22.73 4.98
C ARG A 447 -5.65 22.72 3.86
N VAL A 448 -6.76 22.00 4.05
CA VAL A 448 -7.91 22.02 3.15
C VAL A 448 -8.82 23.16 3.56
N GLY A 449 -9.28 23.96 2.60
CA GLY A 449 -10.22 25.03 2.84
C GLY A 449 -11.05 25.36 1.61
N SER A 450 -11.96 26.32 1.77
CA SER A 450 -12.88 26.75 0.72
C SER A 450 -13.24 28.23 0.88
N ASP A 451 -13.46 28.91 -0.26
CA ASP A 451 -14.08 30.24 -0.30
C ASP A 451 -15.62 30.14 -0.14
N ALA A 452 -16.16 28.92 -0.06
CA ALA A 452 -17.53 28.63 0.39
C ALA A 452 -17.56 28.43 1.91
N LYS A 453 -18.78 28.23 2.45
CA LYS A 453 -18.97 28.03 3.89
C LYS A 453 -18.20 26.80 4.43
N GLN A 454 -18.08 25.72 3.64
CA GLN A 454 -17.31 24.52 3.95
C GLN A 454 -16.74 23.91 2.66
N PRO A 455 -15.57 23.26 2.72
CA PRO A 455 -15.03 22.54 1.59
C PRO A 455 -15.84 21.26 1.29
N GLU A 456 -16.06 20.99 0.00
CA GLU A 456 -16.56 19.70 -0.47
C GLU A 456 -15.43 18.69 -0.67
N MET A 457 -14.25 19.21 -1.02
CA MET A 457 -13.02 18.43 -1.12
C MET A 457 -12.55 18.01 0.28
N ARG A 458 -11.99 16.83 0.34
CA ARG A 458 -11.32 16.34 1.55
C ARG A 458 -10.02 15.63 1.19
N MET A 459 -9.11 15.51 2.15
CA MET A 459 -7.97 14.63 2.05
C MET A 459 -8.43 13.21 2.41
N GLY A 460 -8.31 12.29 1.46
CA GLY A 460 -8.61 10.87 1.68
C GLY A 460 -7.63 10.22 2.64
N GLY A 461 -8.06 9.17 3.33
CA GLY A 461 -7.19 8.39 4.22
C GLY A 461 -5.93 7.84 3.55
N ASN A 462 -5.95 7.70 2.23
CA ASN A 462 -4.81 7.30 1.40
C ASN A 462 -3.85 8.45 1.03
N GLY A 463 -4.13 9.68 1.45
CA GLY A 463 -3.29 10.85 1.17
C GLY A 463 -3.50 11.52 -0.19
N LEU A 464 -4.52 11.13 -0.95
CA LEU A 464 -4.95 11.82 -2.16
C LEU A 464 -6.20 12.69 -1.88
N THR A 465 -6.41 13.72 -2.71
CA THR A 465 -7.64 14.50 -2.66
C THR A 465 -8.83 13.68 -3.17
N GLU A 466 -9.94 13.77 -2.47
CA GLU A 466 -11.23 13.19 -2.84
C GLU A 466 -12.25 14.32 -3.02
N ASN A 467 -13.18 14.12 -3.96
CA ASN A 467 -14.27 15.04 -4.24
C ASN A 467 -13.85 16.48 -4.59
N TRP A 468 -12.64 16.67 -5.17
CA TRP A 468 -12.22 18.00 -5.63
C TRP A 468 -12.86 18.30 -6.98
N ARG A 469 -14.06 18.86 -6.94
CA ARG A 469 -14.94 19.05 -8.10
C ARG A 469 -15.35 20.49 -8.34
N ASN A 470 -15.10 21.41 -7.42
CA ASN A 470 -15.49 22.83 -7.52
C ASN A 470 -14.26 23.75 -7.47
N ALA A 471 -14.47 25.00 -7.88
CA ALA A 471 -13.42 26.02 -7.95
C ALA A 471 -13.27 26.83 -6.65
N LYS A 472 -14.09 26.57 -5.63
CA LYS A 472 -14.03 27.30 -4.36
C LYS A 472 -13.09 26.65 -3.37
N ASP A 473 -12.83 25.35 -3.50
CA ASP A 473 -11.96 24.58 -2.61
C ASP A 473 -10.50 24.77 -3.00
N TRP A 474 -9.64 24.81 -1.98
CA TRP A 474 -8.22 25.04 -2.13
C TRP A 474 -7.39 24.24 -1.14
N LEU A 475 -6.09 24.04 -1.48
CA LEU A 475 -5.04 23.53 -0.63
C LEU A 475 -4.05 24.63 -0.32
N GLU A 476 -3.55 24.67 0.93
CA GLU A 476 -2.59 25.67 1.38
C GLU A 476 -1.51 25.02 2.24
N TRP A 477 -0.25 25.32 1.93
CA TRP A 477 0.92 24.82 2.65
C TRP A 477 1.68 25.96 3.30
N GLN A 478 2.22 25.70 4.49
CA GLN A 478 3.34 26.43 5.06
C GLN A 478 4.62 25.57 4.93
N PHE A 479 5.71 26.18 4.52
CA PHE A 479 7.00 25.51 4.32
C PHE A 479 8.15 26.50 4.52
N THR A 480 9.37 25.99 4.75
CA THR A 480 10.54 26.82 4.98
C THR A 480 11.52 26.74 3.81
N VAL A 481 11.83 27.90 3.23
CA VAL A 481 12.90 28.09 2.25
C VAL A 481 14.19 28.42 3.02
N LEU A 482 15.26 27.67 2.78
CA LEU A 482 16.58 27.87 3.37
C LEU A 482 17.49 28.64 2.41
N THR A 483 17.44 28.30 1.13
CA THR A 483 18.22 28.92 0.06
C THR A 483 17.27 29.75 -0.81
N PRO A 484 17.34 31.10 -0.75
CA PRO A 484 16.61 31.98 -1.66
C PRO A 484 16.98 31.73 -3.11
N GLY A 485 16.07 32.03 -4.04
CA GLY A 485 16.31 31.80 -5.47
C GLY A 485 15.04 31.64 -6.28
N THR A 486 15.20 31.28 -7.55
CA THR A 486 14.11 31.02 -8.47
C THR A 486 13.94 29.51 -8.65
N TYR A 487 12.70 29.06 -8.62
CA TYR A 487 12.31 27.65 -8.64
C TYR A 487 11.33 27.38 -9.75
N ASP A 488 11.58 26.34 -10.56
CA ASP A 488 10.60 25.79 -11.47
C ASP A 488 9.50 25.06 -10.67
N VAL A 489 8.24 25.36 -11.02
CA VAL A 489 7.06 24.83 -10.33
C VAL A 489 6.39 23.77 -11.18
N THR A 490 6.19 22.59 -10.63
CA THR A 490 5.45 21.48 -11.25
C THR A 490 4.32 21.02 -10.32
N VAL A 491 3.10 20.97 -10.85
CA VAL A 491 1.95 20.36 -10.17
C VAL A 491 1.79 18.93 -10.65
N VAL A 492 1.69 17.99 -9.71
CA VAL A 492 1.55 16.56 -9.98
C VAL A 492 0.15 16.09 -9.57
N THR A 493 -0.53 15.49 -10.53
CA THR A 493 -1.83 14.82 -10.33
C THR A 493 -1.71 13.35 -10.69
N THR A 494 -2.70 12.54 -10.30
CA THR A 494 -2.68 11.10 -10.58
C THR A 494 -4.05 10.57 -10.97
N HIS A 495 -4.09 9.34 -11.41
CA HIS A 495 -5.27 8.49 -11.52
C HIS A 495 -4.85 7.02 -11.38
N GLN A 496 -5.78 6.14 -11.08
CA GLN A 496 -5.50 4.72 -11.23
C GLN A 496 -5.36 4.39 -12.72
N HIS A 497 -4.41 3.55 -13.09
CA HIS A 497 -3.99 3.37 -14.49
C HIS A 497 -5.10 2.93 -15.45
N LEU A 498 -6.17 2.31 -14.94
CA LEU A 498 -7.36 1.90 -15.72
C LEU A 498 -8.50 2.92 -15.69
N GLU A 499 -8.35 3.99 -14.91
CA GLU A 499 -9.34 5.03 -14.79
C GLU A 499 -8.96 6.21 -15.70
N PRO A 500 -9.94 6.95 -16.24
CA PRO A 500 -9.65 8.14 -17.01
C PRO A 500 -9.02 9.21 -16.10
N TRP A 501 -7.95 9.84 -16.58
CA TRP A 501 -7.36 10.97 -15.89
C TRP A 501 -8.28 12.19 -15.91
N SER A 502 -8.56 12.75 -14.73
CA SER A 502 -9.28 14.01 -14.58
C SER A 502 -8.30 15.18 -14.74
N GLY A 503 -8.24 15.73 -15.93
CA GLY A 503 -7.35 16.84 -16.30
C GLY A 503 -8.06 17.98 -17.03
N GLY A 504 -7.30 18.99 -17.49
CA GLY A 504 -7.85 20.17 -18.15
C GLY A 504 -8.45 21.20 -17.18
N HIS A 505 -8.19 21.06 -15.87
CA HIS A 505 -8.56 22.04 -14.86
C HIS A 505 -7.66 23.28 -14.98
N THR A 506 -8.23 24.48 -14.88
CA THR A 506 -7.43 25.70 -14.75
C THR A 506 -7.17 25.97 -13.30
N LEU A 507 -5.91 25.87 -12.87
CA LEU A 507 -5.48 26.10 -11.52
C LEU A 507 -4.74 27.42 -11.38
N ARG A 508 -4.88 28.05 -10.23
CA ARG A 508 -4.14 29.22 -9.78
C ARG A 508 -3.30 28.83 -8.58
N LEU A 509 -2.03 29.20 -8.61
CA LEU A 509 -1.10 29.04 -7.51
C LEU A 509 -0.66 30.43 -7.07
N THR A 510 -0.81 30.75 -5.79
CA THR A 510 -0.40 32.04 -5.21
C THR A 510 0.58 31.80 -4.08
N CYS A 511 1.66 32.59 -4.07
CA CYS A 511 2.68 32.55 -3.05
C CYS A 511 3.35 33.94 -2.96
N ASP A 512 3.32 34.55 -1.81
CA ASP A 512 4.02 35.81 -1.51
C ASP A 512 3.82 36.90 -2.60
N GLY A 513 2.54 37.15 -2.96
CA GLY A 513 2.16 38.11 -4.00
C GLY A 513 2.34 37.65 -5.46
N GLN A 514 3.08 36.58 -5.68
CA GLN A 514 3.23 35.98 -7.01
C GLN A 514 2.02 35.13 -7.37
N ASN A 515 1.66 35.08 -8.66
CA ASN A 515 0.47 34.39 -9.15
C ASN A 515 0.80 33.64 -10.45
N LEU A 516 0.67 32.32 -10.40
CA LEU A 516 0.80 31.45 -11.56
C LEU A 516 -0.55 30.85 -11.92
N LYS A 517 -0.94 30.86 -13.18
CA LYS A 517 -2.20 30.29 -13.66
C LYS A 517 -1.92 29.40 -14.87
N ARG A 518 -2.32 28.11 -14.76
CA ARG A 518 -2.12 27.12 -15.83
C ARG A 518 -3.27 26.12 -15.90
N ILE A 519 -3.41 25.51 -17.07
CA ILE A 519 -4.31 24.38 -17.29
C ILE A 519 -3.52 23.10 -17.06
N THR A 520 -4.06 22.18 -16.26
CA THR A 520 -3.44 20.85 -16.05
C THR A 520 -3.40 20.09 -17.38
N LYS A 521 -2.21 19.65 -17.77
CA LYS A 521 -1.92 18.91 -19.02
C LYS A 521 -1.06 17.69 -18.68
N ARG A 522 -1.17 16.65 -19.49
CA ARG A 522 -0.28 15.49 -19.40
C ARG A 522 1.01 15.79 -20.15
N GLU A 523 1.90 16.59 -19.56
CA GLU A 523 3.17 16.97 -20.17
C GLU A 523 4.24 15.89 -20.00
N ALA A 524 4.23 15.21 -18.83
CA ALA A 524 5.11 14.09 -18.56
C ALA A 524 4.46 13.14 -17.56
N ILE A 525 4.90 11.88 -17.56
CA ILE A 525 4.70 10.95 -16.45
C ILE A 525 6.02 10.86 -15.71
N LEU A 526 6.02 11.22 -14.42
CA LEU A 526 7.22 11.15 -13.61
C LEU A 526 7.59 9.68 -13.34
N PRO A 527 8.87 9.31 -13.52
CA PRO A 527 9.32 7.97 -13.16
C PRO A 527 9.31 7.79 -11.63
N GLY A 528 9.18 6.55 -11.18
CA GLY A 528 9.28 6.21 -9.76
C GLY A 528 8.32 5.11 -9.33
N LEU A 529 8.48 4.66 -8.09
CA LEU A 529 7.72 3.53 -7.54
C LEU A 529 6.21 3.72 -7.62
N ARG A 530 5.71 4.94 -7.42
CA ARG A 530 4.25 5.25 -7.45
C ARG A 530 3.66 5.23 -8.84
N SER A 531 4.44 5.51 -9.87
CA SER A 531 3.94 5.72 -11.24
C SER A 531 3.47 4.46 -11.95
N GLU A 532 3.83 3.28 -11.48
CA GLU A 532 3.52 2.02 -12.16
C GLU A 532 2.01 1.75 -12.27
N TYR A 533 1.25 1.96 -11.19
CA TYR A 533 -0.20 1.77 -11.15
C TYR A 533 -0.99 3.06 -10.99
N PHE A 534 -0.30 4.12 -10.55
CA PHE A 534 -0.85 5.44 -10.31
C PHE A 534 0.06 6.47 -10.99
N PRO A 535 -0.04 6.62 -12.34
CA PRO A 535 0.81 7.52 -13.10
C PRO A 535 0.86 8.92 -12.48
N GLN A 536 2.06 9.39 -12.16
CA GLN A 536 2.30 10.71 -11.61
C GLN A 536 2.40 11.70 -12.76
N ILE A 537 1.30 12.40 -13.05
CA ILE A 537 1.17 13.28 -14.21
C ILE A 537 1.62 14.68 -13.86
N ALA A 538 2.71 15.11 -14.47
CA ALA A 538 3.30 16.42 -14.27
C ALA A 538 2.74 17.46 -15.24
N THR A 539 2.46 18.65 -14.69
CA THR A 539 2.15 19.88 -15.43
C THR A 539 3.11 20.97 -14.95
N ARG A 540 3.87 21.57 -15.86
CA ARG A 540 4.75 22.72 -15.56
C ARG A 540 3.91 23.98 -15.37
N PHE A 541 4.08 24.66 -14.23
CA PHE A 541 3.28 25.84 -13.87
C PHE A 541 3.99 27.16 -14.17
N GLY A 542 5.29 27.20 -14.12
CA GLY A 542 6.11 28.40 -14.28
C GLY A 542 7.19 28.47 -13.23
N LYS A 543 7.54 29.68 -12.79
CA LYS A 543 8.61 29.92 -11.83
C LYS A 543 8.10 30.74 -10.64
N LEU A 544 8.58 30.43 -9.44
CA LEU A 544 8.46 31.26 -8.23
C LEU A 544 9.84 31.73 -7.79
N THR A 545 9.93 32.96 -7.32
CA THR A 545 11.18 33.50 -6.78
C THR A 545 10.99 33.85 -5.30
N PHE A 546 11.85 33.29 -4.46
CA PHE A 546 11.93 33.60 -3.04
C PHE A 546 13.12 34.55 -2.81
N ALA A 547 12.84 35.79 -2.44
CA ALA A 547 13.87 36.81 -2.26
C ALA A 547 14.68 36.62 -0.98
N ARG A 548 14.14 35.93 0.02
CA ARG A 548 14.75 35.67 1.33
C ARG A 548 14.41 34.29 1.87
N ALA A 549 15.26 33.76 2.74
CA ALA A 549 14.99 32.57 3.51
C ALA A 549 13.86 32.83 4.55
N GLY A 550 13.17 31.76 4.94
CA GLY A 550 12.09 31.82 5.93
C GLY A 550 10.84 31.06 5.53
N THR A 551 9.83 31.17 6.38
CA THR A 551 8.53 30.50 6.16
C THR A 551 7.75 31.20 5.06
N GLN A 552 7.22 30.40 4.13
CA GLN A 552 6.39 30.80 3.02
C GLN A 552 5.02 30.16 3.10
N THR A 553 4.02 30.79 2.49
CA THR A 553 2.66 30.23 2.34
C THR A 553 2.30 30.13 0.87
N LEU A 554 1.95 28.94 0.42
CA LEU A 554 1.54 28.68 -0.95
C LEU A 554 0.13 28.11 -0.97
N ARG A 555 -0.74 28.68 -1.82
CA ARG A 555 -2.11 28.20 -2.04
C ARG A 555 -2.30 27.75 -3.48
N LEU A 556 -2.93 26.59 -3.64
CA LEU A 556 -3.38 26.05 -4.93
C LEU A 556 -4.91 26.00 -4.94
N GLN A 557 -5.51 26.65 -5.94
CA GLN A 557 -6.96 26.74 -6.10
C GLN A 557 -7.35 26.62 -7.58
N PRO A 558 -8.36 25.82 -7.94
CA PRO A 558 -8.93 25.88 -9.28
C PRO A 558 -9.61 27.21 -9.54
N THR A 559 -9.47 27.76 -10.73
CA THR A 559 -10.32 28.86 -11.22
C THR A 559 -11.40 28.34 -12.17
N ARG A 560 -11.20 27.12 -12.72
CA ARG A 560 -12.16 26.41 -13.54
C ARG A 560 -11.92 24.89 -13.42
N MET A 561 -12.96 24.14 -13.09
CA MET A 561 -12.95 22.68 -13.14
C MET A 561 -13.45 22.18 -14.49
N ASN A 562 -12.74 21.23 -15.08
CA ASN A 562 -13.16 20.50 -16.27
C ASN A 562 -13.72 19.14 -15.82
N LEU A 563 -14.98 19.13 -15.47
CA LEU A 563 -15.70 17.91 -15.07
C LEU A 563 -16.41 17.33 -16.30
N LYS A 564 -15.66 17.08 -17.39
CA LYS A 564 -16.24 16.29 -18.48
C LYS A 564 -16.82 15.02 -17.85
N LYS A 565 -17.98 14.56 -18.37
CA LYS A 565 -18.70 13.35 -17.94
C LYS A 565 -17.79 12.10 -18.04
N SER A 566 -16.72 12.06 -17.25
CA SER A 566 -16.14 10.80 -16.82
C SER A 566 -17.20 10.21 -15.89
N GLY A 567 -17.95 9.22 -16.36
CA GLY A 567 -18.91 8.55 -15.52
C GLY A 567 -18.25 8.21 -14.20
N LYS A 568 -18.97 8.31 -13.09
CA LYS A 568 -18.50 7.73 -11.83
C LYS A 568 -18.09 6.31 -12.15
N THR A 569 -16.82 5.99 -12.01
CA THR A 569 -16.37 4.62 -12.07
C THR A 569 -16.44 4.03 -10.66
N LEU A 570 -16.30 2.73 -10.54
CA LEU A 570 -16.30 2.06 -9.24
C LEU A 570 -15.23 2.61 -8.29
N PHE A 571 -14.16 3.19 -8.82
CA PHE A 571 -12.95 3.59 -8.10
C PHE A 571 -12.63 5.09 -8.22
N SER A 572 -13.43 5.88 -8.93
CA SER A 572 -13.22 7.31 -9.13
C SER A 572 -14.50 8.10 -8.91
N ASP A 573 -14.42 9.13 -8.07
CA ASP A 573 -15.50 10.12 -7.87
C ASP A 573 -15.56 11.18 -9.00
N GLY A 574 -14.66 11.08 -10.00
CA GLY A 574 -14.54 12.01 -11.13
C GLY A 574 -13.93 13.37 -10.78
N GLY A 575 -13.45 13.57 -9.54
CA GLY A 575 -12.73 14.76 -9.11
C GLY A 575 -11.25 14.71 -9.48
N MET A 576 -10.55 15.85 -9.32
CA MET A 576 -9.11 15.92 -9.49
C MET A 576 -8.40 15.20 -8.34
N GLN A 577 -7.52 14.25 -8.67
CA GLN A 577 -6.66 13.58 -7.68
C GLN A 577 -5.29 14.28 -7.66
N PHE A 578 -5.10 15.14 -6.69
CA PHE A 578 -3.85 15.87 -6.49
C PHE A 578 -2.85 15.02 -5.67
N CYS A 579 -1.57 15.08 -6.01
CA CYS A 579 -0.47 14.44 -5.29
C CYS A 579 0.42 15.45 -4.57
N GLU A 580 1.07 16.31 -5.36
CA GLU A 580 2.13 17.19 -4.83
C GLU A 580 2.42 18.38 -5.73
N ILE A 581 3.09 19.38 -5.19
CA ILE A 581 3.78 20.45 -5.93
C ILE A 581 5.28 20.25 -5.74
N GLN A 582 6.03 20.19 -6.83
CA GLN A 582 7.48 20.17 -6.82
C GLN A 582 8.02 21.55 -7.16
N LEU A 583 8.95 22.04 -6.31
CA LEU A 583 9.72 23.26 -6.55
C LEU A 583 11.19 22.83 -6.72
N LYS A 584 11.76 23.05 -7.90
CA LYS A 584 13.15 22.70 -8.19
C LYS A 584 13.95 23.97 -8.49
N PRO A 585 15.14 24.14 -7.89
CA PRO A 585 15.94 25.31 -8.14
C PRO A 585 16.28 25.40 -9.63
N VAL A 586 16.16 26.59 -10.19
CA VAL A 586 16.66 26.88 -11.54
C VAL A 586 18.17 27.00 -11.40
N SER A 587 18.93 26.06 -11.96
CA SER A 587 20.39 26.17 -12.00
C SER A 587 20.77 27.50 -12.60
N PRO A 588 21.73 28.25 -12.03
CA PRO A 588 22.31 29.38 -12.73
C PRO A 588 22.73 28.90 -14.13
N GLN A 589 22.29 29.58 -15.17
CA GLN A 589 22.84 29.32 -16.49
C GLN A 589 24.34 29.57 -16.40
N ALA A 590 25.14 28.50 -16.64
CA ALA A 590 26.60 28.55 -16.64
C ALA A 590 27.09 29.46 -17.76
#